data_088946bf084364981653fa0e42b8d1c8
#
_entry.id   088946bf084364981653fa0e42b8d1c8
#
_cell.length_a   1.000
_cell.length_b   1.000
_cell.length_c   1.000
_cell.angle_alpha   90.00
_cell.angle_beta   90.00
_cell.angle_gamma   90.00
#
_symmetry.space_group_name_H-M   'P 1'
#
loop_
_entity.id
_entity.type
_entity.pdbx_description
1 polymer ?
#
loop_
_entity_poly.entity_id
_entity_poly.type
_entity_poly.pdbx_seq_one_letter_code
_entity_poly.pdbx_strand_id
1 'polypeptide(L)'
;MADHPLVRCERISKHFGEGETRVDALRDVSLDVYPRQVVALLGPSGSGKTTLLNIIGCILDASSGSMALDGETVLSEGRWLKPNLRQLRLHNIGFIFQFHNLIPFLDATDNVALVLQLAGEEAGAARARAVELLDYLEVGHRRNAMPAKLSGGEAQRVAIARALANRPRIILADEPTAALDSKRAGIVMDLLRKVAVEQEAAIIVVTHDEKIFDWFDRKFTLRDGRLA
;
A
#
# COMPACT_ATOMS: atom_id res chain seq x y z
N MET A 1 19.98 11.91 12.79
CA MET A 1 18.68 12.00 13.48
C MET A 1 18.19 10.57 13.61
N ALA A 2 17.68 10.16 14.76
CA ALA A 2 17.07 8.82 14.86
C ALA A 2 15.85 8.82 13.94
N ASP A 3 15.83 7.91 12.96
CA ASP A 3 14.71 7.77 12.05
C ASP A 3 13.46 7.40 12.85
N HIS A 4 12.43 8.25 12.85
CA HIS A 4 11.15 7.88 13.43
C HIS A 4 10.41 6.94 12.46
N PRO A 5 9.58 6.02 12.95
CA PRO A 5 8.82 5.13 12.08
C PRO A 5 7.81 5.93 11.26
N LEU A 6 7.69 5.58 9.97
CA LEU A 6 6.64 6.12 9.09
C LEU A 6 5.27 5.53 9.38
N VAL A 7 5.23 4.30 9.88
CA VAL A 7 4.01 3.66 10.40
C VAL A 7 4.31 3.15 11.79
N ARG A 8 3.54 3.60 12.77
CA ARG A 8 3.53 3.06 14.13
C ARG A 8 2.11 2.65 14.50
N CYS A 9 1.93 1.38 14.78
CA CYS A 9 0.70 0.83 15.33
C CYS A 9 0.94 0.40 16.78
N GLU A 10 0.05 0.80 17.69
CA GLU A 10 0.13 0.45 19.11
C GLU A 10 -1.18 -0.18 19.56
N ARG A 11 -1.14 -1.48 19.90
CA ARG A 11 -2.26 -2.28 20.42
C ARG A 11 -3.53 -2.16 19.56
N ILE A 12 -3.38 -2.15 18.23
CA ILE A 12 -4.51 -2.11 17.31
C ILE A 12 -5.33 -3.38 17.47
N SER A 13 -6.60 -3.20 17.76
CA SER A 13 -7.58 -4.29 17.80
C SER A 13 -8.77 -3.96 16.88
N LYS A 14 -9.34 -4.99 16.26
CA LYS A 14 -10.53 -4.86 15.42
C LYS A 14 -11.45 -6.05 15.63
N HIS A 15 -12.69 -5.78 15.92
CA HIS A 15 -13.76 -6.75 15.88
C HIS A 15 -14.87 -6.34 14.91
N PHE A 16 -15.56 -7.31 14.35
CA PHE A 16 -16.74 -7.15 13.53
C PHE A 16 -17.91 -7.85 14.24
N GLY A 17 -19.13 -7.38 14.00
CA GLY A 17 -20.33 -7.91 14.65
C GLY A 17 -20.42 -7.57 16.14
N GLU A 18 -21.52 -7.99 16.76
CA GLU A 18 -21.82 -7.79 18.18
C GLU A 18 -22.35 -9.09 18.81
N GLY A 19 -22.22 -9.21 20.13
CA GLY A 19 -22.73 -10.37 20.87
C GLY A 19 -22.16 -11.70 20.32
N GLU A 20 -23.03 -12.64 20.00
CA GLU A 20 -22.66 -13.98 19.52
C GLU A 20 -22.06 -13.99 18.10
N THR A 21 -22.26 -12.93 17.31
CA THR A 21 -21.69 -12.81 15.95
C THR A 21 -20.33 -12.11 15.93
N ARG A 22 -19.79 -11.76 17.09
CA ARG A 22 -18.51 -11.07 17.20
C ARG A 22 -17.36 -11.92 16.70
N VAL A 23 -16.57 -11.35 15.78
CA VAL A 23 -15.34 -11.93 15.28
C VAL A 23 -14.20 -10.94 15.53
N ASP A 24 -13.22 -11.33 16.34
CA ASP A 24 -12.01 -10.53 16.61
C ASP A 24 -11.00 -10.77 15.48
N ALA A 25 -10.94 -9.84 14.54
CA ALA A 25 -10.04 -9.91 13.39
C ALA A 25 -8.60 -9.49 13.74
N LEU A 26 -8.42 -8.57 14.71
CA LEU A 26 -7.12 -8.16 15.22
C LEU A 26 -7.18 -8.02 16.75
N ARG A 27 -6.07 -8.40 17.43
CA ARG A 27 -5.95 -8.42 18.88
C ARG A 27 -4.59 -7.88 19.30
N ASP A 28 -4.55 -6.63 19.81
CA ASP A 28 -3.37 -5.96 20.35
C ASP A 28 -2.14 -5.97 19.43
N VAL A 29 -2.35 -5.70 18.13
CA VAL A 29 -1.29 -5.68 17.14
C VAL A 29 -0.46 -4.41 17.29
N SER A 30 0.86 -4.56 17.50
CA SER A 30 1.81 -3.45 17.56
C SER A 30 2.96 -3.68 16.60
N LEU A 31 3.26 -2.71 15.75
CA LEU A 31 4.39 -2.76 14.83
C LEU A 31 4.86 -1.35 14.45
N ASP A 32 6.16 -1.27 14.12
CA ASP A 32 6.80 -0.08 13.58
C ASP A 32 7.42 -0.41 12.23
N VAL A 33 7.22 0.47 11.23
CA VAL A 33 7.89 0.40 9.92
C VAL A 33 8.60 1.72 9.65
N TYR A 34 9.88 1.62 9.31
CA TYR A 34 10.76 2.76 9.16
C TYR A 34 10.94 3.16 7.69
N PRO A 35 11.44 4.38 7.40
CA PRO A 35 11.81 4.79 6.05
C PRO A 35 12.76 3.78 5.40
N ARG A 36 12.66 3.61 4.10
CA ARG A 36 13.50 2.73 3.27
C ARG A 36 13.34 1.23 3.54
N GLN A 37 12.37 0.84 4.38
CA GLN A 37 12.08 -0.57 4.65
C GLN A 37 10.99 -1.12 3.72
N VAL A 38 11.22 -2.34 3.25
CA VAL A 38 10.19 -3.19 2.63
C VAL A 38 9.90 -4.33 3.60
N VAL A 39 8.71 -4.36 4.18
CA VAL A 39 8.33 -5.35 5.18
C VAL A 39 7.20 -6.24 4.69
N ALA A 40 7.26 -7.51 5.07
CA ALA A 40 6.20 -8.47 4.80
C ALA A 40 5.22 -8.57 5.97
N LEU A 41 3.92 -8.64 5.64
CA LEU A 41 2.87 -9.07 6.55
C LEU A 41 2.38 -10.44 6.10
N LEU A 42 2.82 -11.48 6.80
CA LEU A 42 2.61 -12.89 6.50
C LEU A 42 1.49 -13.48 7.36
N GLY A 43 1.00 -14.64 6.96
CA GLY A 43 0.05 -15.43 7.74
C GLY A 43 -0.99 -16.12 6.87
N PRO A 44 -1.75 -17.09 7.42
CA PRO A 44 -2.79 -17.80 6.70
C PRO A 44 -3.95 -16.89 6.28
N SER A 45 -4.80 -17.37 5.38
CA SER A 45 -6.04 -16.68 5.04
C SER A 45 -6.91 -16.51 6.30
N GLY A 46 -7.54 -15.34 6.43
CA GLY A 46 -8.38 -15.01 7.61
C GLY A 46 -7.60 -14.56 8.85
N SER A 47 -6.26 -14.51 8.83
CA SER A 47 -5.46 -14.09 10.00
C SER A 47 -5.54 -12.60 10.35
N GLY A 48 -6.18 -11.76 9.52
CA GLY A 48 -6.36 -10.32 9.76
C GLY A 48 -5.44 -9.40 8.96
N LYS A 49 -4.59 -9.92 8.04
CA LYS A 49 -3.63 -9.12 7.25
C LYS A 49 -4.27 -7.96 6.49
N THR A 50 -5.27 -8.26 5.67
CA THR A 50 -6.00 -7.25 4.89
C THR A 50 -6.76 -6.27 5.81
N THR A 51 -7.24 -6.73 6.97
CA THR A 51 -7.84 -5.86 7.99
C THR A 51 -6.82 -4.86 8.52
N LEU A 52 -5.63 -5.32 8.90
CA LEU A 52 -4.55 -4.45 9.38
C LEU A 52 -4.09 -3.49 8.28
N LEU A 53 -3.90 -3.99 7.05
CA LEU A 53 -3.53 -3.16 5.90
C LEU A 53 -4.55 -2.04 5.65
N ASN A 54 -5.84 -2.35 5.73
CA ASN A 54 -6.92 -1.37 5.55
C ASN A 54 -7.00 -0.34 6.70
N ILE A 55 -6.66 -0.72 7.93
CA ILE A 55 -6.57 0.22 9.05
C ILE A 55 -5.38 1.16 8.83
N ILE A 56 -4.19 0.64 8.51
CA ILE A 56 -3.01 1.46 8.18
C ILE A 56 -3.32 2.38 7.00
N GLY A 57 -4.06 1.87 6.02
CA GLY A 57 -4.55 2.62 4.85
C GLY A 57 -5.63 3.65 5.14
N CYS A 58 -6.04 3.84 6.39
CA CYS A 58 -7.13 4.75 6.79
C CYS A 58 -8.46 4.47 6.04
N ILE A 59 -8.71 3.22 5.64
CA ILE A 59 -9.93 2.76 4.95
C ILE A 59 -10.92 2.18 5.96
N LEU A 60 -10.40 1.49 7.00
CA LEU A 60 -11.19 0.79 8.01
C LEU A 60 -10.85 1.32 9.40
N ASP A 61 -11.88 1.50 10.24
CA ASP A 61 -11.72 1.93 11.62
C ASP A 61 -11.16 0.79 12.48
N ALA A 62 -10.24 1.10 13.40
CA ALA A 62 -9.90 0.19 14.49
C ALA A 62 -10.97 0.22 15.57
N SER A 63 -11.11 -0.87 16.34
CA SER A 63 -11.99 -0.88 17.52
C SER A 63 -11.30 -0.31 18.76
N SER A 64 -9.97 -0.40 18.83
CA SER A 64 -9.13 0.21 19.87
C SER A 64 -7.68 0.30 19.41
N GLY A 65 -6.83 0.95 20.21
CA GLY A 65 -5.42 1.18 19.92
C GLY A 65 -5.18 2.52 19.27
N SER A 66 -3.90 2.80 18.96
CA SER A 66 -3.45 4.06 18.40
C SER A 66 -2.56 3.85 17.19
N MET A 67 -2.54 4.80 16.28
CA MET A 67 -1.69 4.77 15.09
C MET A 67 -1.13 6.15 14.77
N ALA A 68 0.16 6.19 14.47
CA ALA A 68 0.83 7.36 13.92
C ALA A 68 1.34 7.06 12.51
N LEU A 69 1.21 8.03 11.61
CA LEU A 69 1.75 8.02 10.26
C LEU A 69 2.68 9.22 10.10
N ASP A 70 3.91 8.96 9.64
CA ASP A 70 4.97 9.96 9.49
C ASP A 70 5.17 10.85 10.74
N GLY A 71 5.15 10.22 11.91
CA GLY A 71 5.30 10.89 13.22
C GLY A 71 4.05 11.59 13.75
N GLU A 72 2.98 11.69 12.96
CA GLU A 72 1.73 12.32 13.39
C GLU A 72 0.71 11.27 13.85
N THR A 73 0.17 11.41 15.07
CA THR A 73 -0.92 10.53 15.55
C THR A 73 -2.19 10.82 14.78
N VAL A 74 -2.68 9.82 14.04
CA VAL A 74 -3.88 9.92 13.20
C VAL A 74 -5.09 9.19 13.79
N LEU A 75 -4.83 8.17 14.64
CA LEU A 75 -5.85 7.39 15.33
C LEU A 75 -5.45 7.24 16.80
N SER A 76 -6.38 7.42 17.72
CA SER A 76 -6.19 7.24 19.15
C SER A 76 -7.42 6.59 19.77
N GLU A 77 -7.21 5.54 20.57
CA GLU A 77 -8.27 4.75 21.21
C GLU A 77 -9.39 4.33 20.23
N GLY A 78 -8.99 3.91 19.02
CA GLY A 78 -9.91 3.52 17.96
C GLY A 78 -10.65 4.65 17.25
N ARG A 79 -10.34 5.92 17.56
CA ARG A 79 -11.00 7.10 16.97
C ARG A 79 -10.03 7.87 16.09
N TRP A 80 -10.48 8.20 14.89
CA TRP A 80 -9.71 9.07 13.99
C TRP A 80 -9.63 10.50 14.55
N LEU A 81 -8.40 11.03 14.56
CA LEU A 81 -8.13 12.41 14.99
C LEU A 81 -8.16 13.39 13.81
N LYS A 82 -8.17 12.89 12.58
CA LYS A 82 -8.20 13.70 11.37
C LYS A 82 -9.60 13.77 10.77
N PRO A 83 -10.11 14.98 10.47
CA PRO A 83 -11.46 15.15 9.93
C PRO A 83 -11.60 14.68 8.48
N ASN A 84 -10.49 14.62 7.72
CA ASN A 84 -10.48 14.27 6.30
C ASN A 84 -9.50 13.15 5.97
N LEU A 85 -9.93 11.91 6.20
CA LEU A 85 -9.13 10.72 5.89
C LEU A 85 -8.86 10.55 4.38
N ARG A 86 -9.72 11.10 3.51
CA ARG A 86 -9.48 11.06 2.06
C ARG A 86 -8.23 11.85 1.70
N GLN A 87 -8.08 13.06 2.23
CA GLN A 87 -6.89 13.89 2.00
C GLN A 87 -5.64 13.25 2.61
N LEU A 88 -5.78 12.69 3.83
CA LEU A 88 -4.67 11.96 4.46
C LEU A 88 -4.16 10.83 3.55
N ARG A 89 -5.07 9.99 3.00
CA ARG A 89 -4.71 8.92 2.06
C ARG A 89 -4.04 9.44 0.81
N LEU A 90 -4.66 10.45 0.16
CA LEU A 90 -4.17 11.00 -1.11
C LEU A 90 -2.72 11.48 -1.03
N HIS A 91 -2.33 12.08 0.09
CA HIS A 91 -1.00 12.69 0.21
C HIS A 91 0.05 11.73 0.80
N ASN A 92 -0.37 10.77 1.63
CA ASN A 92 0.59 9.98 2.41
C ASN A 92 0.67 8.52 2.01
N ILE A 93 -0.36 7.96 1.33
CA ILE A 93 -0.49 6.53 1.14
C ILE A 93 -0.69 6.17 -0.32
N GLY A 94 0.20 5.32 -0.85
CA GLY A 94 0.04 4.68 -2.15
C GLY A 94 -0.50 3.25 -1.98
N PHE A 95 -1.46 2.85 -2.82
CA PHE A 95 -2.04 1.50 -2.79
C PHE A 95 -1.72 0.72 -4.06
N ILE A 96 -1.21 -0.50 -3.89
CA ILE A 96 -1.00 -1.50 -4.94
C ILE A 96 -1.89 -2.68 -4.61
N PHE A 97 -2.84 -3.01 -5.49
CA PHE A 97 -3.82 -4.06 -5.29
C PHE A 97 -3.49 -5.31 -6.11
N GLN A 98 -3.90 -6.48 -5.64
CA GLN A 98 -3.72 -7.77 -6.29
C GLN A 98 -4.24 -7.79 -7.74
N PHE A 99 -5.41 -7.20 -8.01
CA PHE A 99 -6.05 -7.16 -9.33
C PHE A 99 -5.78 -5.86 -10.08
N HIS A 100 -4.70 -5.13 -9.74
CA HIS A 100 -4.30 -3.84 -10.30
C HIS A 100 -5.35 -2.73 -10.13
N ASN A 101 -6.63 -3.04 -10.22
CA ASN A 101 -7.78 -2.12 -10.10
C ASN A 101 -7.62 -0.86 -10.99
N LEU A 102 -7.13 -1.06 -12.23
CA LEU A 102 -7.09 0.00 -13.23
C LEU A 102 -8.51 0.31 -13.69
N ILE A 103 -8.78 1.59 -13.89
CA ILE A 103 -10.07 2.06 -14.39
C ILE A 103 -10.18 1.70 -15.87
N PRO A 104 -11.13 0.85 -16.28
CA PRO A 104 -11.10 0.20 -17.59
C PRO A 104 -11.32 1.13 -18.79
N PHE A 105 -11.91 2.30 -18.56
CA PHE A 105 -12.20 3.32 -19.58
C PHE A 105 -11.20 4.48 -19.58
N LEU A 106 -10.12 4.39 -18.80
CA LEU A 106 -8.98 5.32 -18.80
C LEU A 106 -7.75 4.61 -19.36
N ASP A 107 -6.96 5.31 -20.17
CA ASP A 107 -5.66 4.80 -20.60
C ASP A 107 -4.65 4.73 -19.42
N ALA A 108 -3.45 4.23 -19.68
CA ALA A 108 -2.44 4.09 -18.63
C ALA A 108 -2.03 5.43 -18.03
N THR A 109 -1.89 6.49 -18.86
CA THR A 109 -1.56 7.84 -18.38
C THR A 109 -2.68 8.40 -17.51
N ASP A 110 -3.93 8.29 -17.95
CA ASP A 110 -5.07 8.82 -17.21
C ASP A 110 -5.34 8.05 -15.91
N ASN A 111 -5.08 6.74 -15.87
CA ASN A 111 -5.12 5.96 -14.64
C ASN A 111 -4.15 6.49 -13.57
N VAL A 112 -2.98 6.97 -13.98
CA VAL A 112 -1.98 7.55 -13.07
C VAL A 112 -2.32 9.01 -12.76
N ALA A 113 -2.65 9.82 -13.78
CA ALA A 113 -2.93 11.24 -13.64
C ALA A 113 -4.16 11.54 -12.75
N LEU A 114 -5.14 10.64 -12.74
CA LEU A 114 -6.37 10.81 -11.96
C LEU A 114 -6.09 11.04 -10.47
N VAL A 115 -5.11 10.34 -9.89
CA VAL A 115 -4.78 10.46 -8.46
C VAL A 115 -4.22 11.85 -8.15
N LEU A 116 -3.42 12.42 -9.05
CA LEU A 116 -2.89 13.78 -8.96
C LEU A 116 -3.99 14.84 -9.09
N GLN A 117 -4.91 14.65 -10.06
CA GLN A 117 -6.06 15.54 -10.23
C GLN A 117 -6.99 15.53 -9.00
N LEU A 118 -7.22 14.35 -8.40
CA LEU A 118 -7.97 14.22 -7.15
C LEU A 118 -7.29 14.92 -5.96
N ALA A 119 -5.96 15.08 -6.01
CA ALA A 119 -5.18 15.85 -5.04
C ALA A 119 -5.18 17.37 -5.33
N GLY A 120 -5.77 17.80 -6.47
CA GLY A 120 -5.89 19.21 -6.83
C GLY A 120 -4.87 19.69 -7.87
N GLU A 121 -4.05 18.79 -8.43
CA GLU A 121 -3.11 19.16 -9.50
C GLU A 121 -3.86 19.53 -10.79
N GLU A 122 -3.32 20.49 -11.53
CA GLU A 122 -3.83 20.86 -12.85
C GLU A 122 -3.66 19.69 -13.84
N ALA A 123 -4.63 19.51 -14.74
CA ALA A 123 -4.72 18.34 -15.63
C ALA A 123 -3.45 18.13 -16.48
N GLY A 124 -2.86 19.20 -17.02
CA GLY A 124 -1.64 19.13 -17.84
C GLY A 124 -0.44 18.71 -17.01
N ALA A 125 -0.26 19.28 -15.82
CA ALA A 125 0.80 18.93 -14.88
C ALA A 125 0.65 17.46 -14.40
N ALA A 126 -0.58 17.05 -14.06
CA ALA A 126 -0.88 15.69 -13.65
C ALA A 126 -0.54 14.66 -14.77
N ARG A 127 -0.89 14.95 -16.03
CA ARG A 127 -0.53 14.08 -17.17
C ARG A 127 0.98 14.05 -17.43
N ALA A 128 1.67 15.18 -17.34
CA ALA A 128 3.12 15.24 -17.50
C ALA A 128 3.82 14.36 -16.43
N ARG A 129 3.42 14.50 -15.16
CA ARG A 129 3.94 13.68 -14.08
C ARG A 129 3.60 12.18 -14.26
N ALA A 130 2.43 11.86 -14.75
CA ALA A 130 2.05 10.48 -15.06
C ALA A 130 2.96 9.85 -16.13
N VAL A 131 3.27 10.60 -17.19
CA VAL A 131 4.20 10.14 -18.24
C VAL A 131 5.60 9.90 -17.68
N GLU A 132 6.14 10.81 -16.86
CA GLU A 132 7.43 10.62 -16.20
C GLU A 132 7.47 9.33 -15.37
N LEU A 133 6.42 9.04 -14.61
CA LEU A 133 6.32 7.84 -13.80
C LEU A 133 6.21 6.57 -14.63
N LEU A 134 5.46 6.60 -15.74
CA LEU A 134 5.37 5.46 -16.65
C LEU A 134 6.72 5.18 -17.33
N ASP A 135 7.47 6.22 -17.70
CA ASP A 135 8.82 6.08 -18.25
C ASP A 135 9.80 5.56 -17.18
N TYR A 136 9.78 6.08 -15.96
CA TYR A 136 10.57 5.60 -14.83
C TYR A 136 10.35 4.11 -14.54
N LEU A 137 9.10 3.65 -14.71
CA LEU A 137 8.70 2.24 -14.52
C LEU A 137 8.83 1.40 -15.80
N GLU A 138 9.48 1.91 -16.86
CA GLU A 138 9.75 1.22 -18.12
C GLU A 138 8.46 0.74 -18.84
N VAL A 139 7.35 1.47 -18.67
CA VAL A 139 6.06 1.17 -19.31
C VAL A 139 5.53 2.34 -20.14
N GLY A 140 6.35 3.38 -20.35
CA GLY A 140 5.99 4.57 -21.12
C GLY A 140 5.57 4.28 -22.57
N HIS A 141 6.08 3.20 -23.20
CA HIS A 141 5.64 2.74 -24.52
C HIS A 141 4.15 2.33 -24.57
N ARG A 142 3.52 2.12 -23.40
CA ARG A 142 2.11 1.74 -23.23
C ARG A 142 1.23 2.87 -22.70
N ARG A 143 1.75 4.10 -22.59
CA ARG A 143 1.06 5.24 -21.96
C ARG A 143 -0.37 5.52 -22.44
N ASN A 144 -0.65 5.24 -23.74
CA ASN A 144 -1.99 5.43 -24.34
C ASN A 144 -2.78 4.11 -24.44
N ALA A 145 -2.30 3.02 -23.82
CA ALA A 145 -2.98 1.73 -23.88
C ALA A 145 -4.08 1.65 -22.82
N MET A 146 -5.24 1.15 -23.23
CA MET A 146 -6.32 0.81 -22.30
C MET A 146 -5.94 -0.43 -21.46
N PRO A 147 -6.42 -0.57 -20.22
CA PRO A 147 -6.09 -1.70 -19.34
C PRO A 147 -6.26 -3.08 -19.99
N ALA A 148 -7.31 -3.27 -20.79
CA ALA A 148 -7.56 -4.52 -21.52
C ALA A 148 -6.49 -4.88 -22.56
N LYS A 149 -5.63 -3.93 -22.94
CA LYS A 149 -4.54 -4.13 -23.91
C LYS A 149 -3.17 -4.25 -23.25
N LEU A 150 -3.10 -4.21 -21.91
CA LEU A 150 -1.87 -4.37 -21.14
C LEU A 150 -1.67 -5.84 -20.78
N SER A 151 -0.42 -6.30 -20.84
CA SER A 151 -0.05 -7.56 -20.20
C SER A 151 -0.11 -7.41 -18.67
N GLY A 152 -0.17 -8.53 -17.93
CA GLY A 152 -0.22 -8.48 -16.46
C GLY A 152 0.93 -7.68 -15.83
N GLY A 153 2.16 -7.84 -16.35
CA GLY A 153 3.32 -7.08 -15.88
C GLY A 153 3.26 -5.59 -16.22
N GLU A 154 2.71 -5.21 -17.41
CA GLU A 154 2.50 -3.81 -17.78
C GLU A 154 1.41 -3.18 -16.89
N ALA A 155 0.30 -3.88 -16.67
CA ALA A 155 -0.77 -3.42 -15.80
C ALA A 155 -0.28 -3.23 -14.35
N GLN A 156 0.58 -4.13 -13.86
CA GLN A 156 1.21 -4.00 -12.54
C GLN A 156 2.09 -2.75 -12.45
N ARG A 157 2.93 -2.47 -13.46
CA ARG A 157 3.77 -1.27 -13.50
C ARG A 157 2.93 0.02 -13.55
N VAL A 158 1.83 0.04 -14.30
CA VAL A 158 0.87 1.16 -14.29
C VAL A 158 0.22 1.33 -12.91
N ALA A 159 -0.15 0.25 -12.23
CA ALA A 159 -0.71 0.30 -10.87
C ALA A 159 0.32 0.83 -9.86
N ILE A 160 1.60 0.46 -10.00
CA ILE A 160 2.70 1.00 -9.20
C ILE A 160 2.89 2.50 -9.51
N ALA A 161 2.90 2.92 -10.79
CA ALA A 161 2.97 4.33 -11.18
C ALA A 161 1.87 5.15 -10.50
N ARG A 162 0.64 4.64 -10.53
CA ARG A 162 -0.50 5.28 -9.86
C ARG A 162 -0.29 5.39 -8.35
N ALA A 163 0.23 4.35 -7.71
CA ALA A 163 0.52 4.38 -6.28
C ALA A 163 1.59 5.41 -5.90
N LEU A 164 2.55 5.67 -6.80
CA LEU A 164 3.64 6.63 -6.62
C LEU A 164 3.30 8.07 -7.02
N ALA A 165 2.14 8.32 -7.62
CA ALA A 165 1.79 9.59 -8.25
C ALA A 165 2.01 10.79 -7.31
N ASN A 166 1.44 10.75 -6.11
CA ASN A 166 1.53 11.80 -5.10
C ASN A 166 2.79 11.73 -4.21
N ARG A 167 3.81 10.94 -4.60
CA ARG A 167 5.05 10.75 -3.80
C ARG A 167 4.76 10.33 -2.36
N PRO A 168 3.96 9.28 -2.14
CA PRO A 168 3.58 8.87 -0.80
C PRO A 168 4.80 8.37 -0.04
N ARG A 169 4.85 8.62 1.27
CA ARG A 169 5.86 8.05 2.15
C ARG A 169 5.54 6.64 2.63
N ILE A 170 4.30 6.20 2.46
CA ILE A 170 3.82 4.87 2.85
C ILE A 170 3.20 4.20 1.63
N ILE A 171 3.63 2.98 1.31
CA ILE A 171 3.06 2.18 0.23
C ILE A 171 2.54 0.88 0.82
N LEU A 172 1.28 0.59 0.53
CA LEU A 172 0.59 -0.61 0.97
C LEU A 172 0.30 -1.49 -0.25
N ALA A 173 0.85 -2.69 -0.26
CA ALA A 173 0.71 -3.63 -1.36
C ALA A 173 0.01 -4.92 -0.87
N ASP A 174 -1.12 -5.25 -1.46
CA ASP A 174 -1.85 -6.48 -1.19
C ASP A 174 -1.60 -7.47 -2.33
N GLU A 175 -0.83 -8.52 -2.05
CA GLU A 175 -0.45 -9.59 -2.98
C GLU A 175 0.08 -9.09 -4.35
N PRO A 176 1.08 -8.18 -4.37
CA PRO A 176 1.50 -7.49 -5.60
C PRO A 176 2.15 -8.40 -6.65
N THR A 177 2.45 -9.66 -6.31
CA THR A 177 3.11 -10.63 -7.18
C THR A 177 2.29 -11.89 -7.43
N ALA A 178 1.07 -12.01 -6.87
CA ALA A 178 0.29 -13.25 -6.89
C ALA A 178 -0.02 -13.81 -8.30
N ALA A 179 -0.13 -12.94 -9.31
CA ALA A 179 -0.40 -13.34 -10.70
C ALA A 179 0.88 -13.48 -11.57
N LEU A 180 2.08 -13.44 -10.94
CA LEU A 180 3.36 -13.39 -11.66
C LEU A 180 4.16 -14.67 -11.45
N ASP A 181 4.93 -15.05 -12.48
CA ASP A 181 6.00 -16.05 -12.33
C ASP A 181 7.14 -15.49 -11.46
N SER A 182 8.03 -16.37 -10.98
CA SER A 182 9.11 -16.00 -10.05
C SER A 182 10.04 -14.91 -10.60
N LYS A 183 10.33 -14.93 -11.93
CA LYS A 183 11.18 -13.92 -12.55
C LYS A 183 10.54 -12.54 -12.56
N ARG A 184 9.25 -12.47 -12.91
CA ARG A 184 8.49 -11.22 -12.93
C ARG A 184 8.21 -10.71 -11.52
N ALA A 185 7.95 -11.62 -10.57
CA ALA A 185 7.82 -11.27 -9.16
C ALA A 185 9.09 -10.61 -8.62
N GLY A 186 10.27 -11.16 -8.91
CA GLY A 186 11.55 -10.56 -8.56
C GLY A 186 11.72 -9.13 -9.10
N ILE A 187 11.39 -8.91 -10.39
CA ILE A 187 11.46 -7.57 -11.00
C ILE A 187 10.55 -6.55 -10.26
N VAL A 188 9.35 -6.97 -9.86
CA VAL A 188 8.43 -6.10 -9.09
C VAL A 188 9.01 -5.80 -7.71
N MET A 189 9.58 -6.80 -7.03
CA MET A 189 10.17 -6.60 -5.71
C MET A 189 11.43 -5.73 -5.75
N ASP A 190 12.31 -5.89 -6.75
CA ASP A 190 13.47 -5.03 -6.98
C ASP A 190 13.03 -3.57 -7.19
N LEU A 191 11.96 -3.38 -7.97
CA LEU A 191 11.38 -2.06 -8.20
C LEU A 191 10.84 -1.44 -6.90
N LEU A 192 10.11 -2.20 -6.09
CA LEU A 192 9.61 -1.71 -4.79
C LEU A 192 10.76 -1.37 -3.85
N ARG A 193 11.82 -2.18 -3.77
CA ARG A 193 13.02 -1.84 -2.99
C ARG A 193 13.70 -0.57 -3.47
N LYS A 194 13.85 -0.41 -4.78
CA LYS A 194 14.40 0.82 -5.37
C LYS A 194 13.58 2.03 -4.96
N VAL A 195 12.26 1.96 -5.08
CA VAL A 195 11.34 3.03 -4.66
C VAL A 195 11.45 3.32 -3.16
N ALA A 196 11.49 2.30 -2.30
CA ALA A 196 11.64 2.48 -0.86
C ALA A 196 12.89 3.30 -0.51
N VAL A 197 14.02 3.00 -1.16
CA VAL A 197 15.30 3.69 -0.93
C VAL A 197 15.28 5.11 -1.51
N GLU A 198 14.89 5.27 -2.79
CA GLU A 198 14.97 6.56 -3.50
C GLU A 198 13.96 7.60 -2.98
N GLN A 199 12.78 7.15 -2.53
CA GLN A 199 11.73 8.04 -2.01
C GLN A 199 11.66 8.07 -0.48
N GLU A 200 12.57 7.37 0.20
CA GLU A 200 12.58 7.22 1.67
C GLU A 200 11.23 6.72 2.21
N ALA A 201 10.55 5.88 1.42
CA ALA A 201 9.23 5.35 1.73
C ALA A 201 9.31 4.07 2.57
N ALA A 202 8.27 3.83 3.39
CA ALA A 202 7.99 2.54 4.03
C ALA A 202 7.03 1.75 3.15
N ILE A 203 7.37 0.50 2.84
CA ILE A 203 6.51 -0.39 2.03
C ILE A 203 6.08 -1.58 2.85
N ILE A 204 4.77 -1.81 2.96
CA ILE A 204 4.18 -2.96 3.63
C ILE A 204 3.54 -3.84 2.57
N VAL A 205 4.00 -5.08 2.46
CA VAL A 205 3.53 -6.07 1.49
C VAL A 205 2.81 -7.20 2.21
N VAL A 206 1.53 -7.37 1.96
CA VAL A 206 0.81 -8.59 2.32
C VAL A 206 1.11 -9.63 1.27
N THR A 207 1.60 -10.79 1.68
CA THR A 207 1.85 -11.92 0.77
C THR A 207 1.87 -13.25 1.50
N HIS A 208 1.66 -14.32 0.76
CA HIS A 208 1.90 -15.70 1.16
C HIS A 208 2.92 -16.39 0.24
N ASP A 209 3.48 -15.67 -0.76
CA ASP A 209 4.45 -16.22 -1.72
C ASP A 209 5.86 -16.26 -1.12
N GLU A 210 6.32 -17.46 -0.77
CA GLU A 210 7.65 -17.68 -0.20
C GLU A 210 8.79 -17.30 -1.16
N LYS A 211 8.52 -17.26 -2.47
CA LYS A 211 9.53 -16.93 -3.49
C LYS A 211 10.11 -15.54 -3.36
N ILE A 212 9.37 -14.62 -2.71
CA ILE A 212 9.80 -13.23 -2.54
C ILE A 212 10.27 -12.91 -1.11
N PHE A 213 10.44 -13.91 -0.25
CA PHE A 213 10.79 -13.68 1.16
C PHE A 213 12.16 -13.03 1.38
N ASP A 214 13.09 -13.21 0.45
CA ASP A 214 14.45 -12.64 0.55
C ASP A 214 14.49 -11.13 0.25
N TRP A 215 13.42 -10.57 -0.31
CA TRP A 215 13.34 -9.12 -0.57
C TRP A 215 12.93 -8.29 0.64
N PHE A 216 12.48 -8.92 1.74
CA PHE A 216 11.97 -8.18 2.90
C PHE A 216 13.05 -7.94 3.95
N ASP A 217 13.13 -6.69 4.42
CA ASP A 217 14.02 -6.29 5.51
C ASP A 217 13.52 -6.85 6.86
N ARG A 218 12.18 -6.94 7.02
CA ARG A 218 11.52 -7.52 8.20
C ARG A 218 10.26 -8.27 7.79
N LYS A 219 9.90 -9.28 8.58
CA LYS A 219 8.71 -10.11 8.37
C LYS A 219 7.88 -10.10 9.65
N PHE A 220 6.63 -9.70 9.54
CA PHE A 220 5.64 -9.77 10.60
C PHE A 220 4.68 -10.92 10.27
N THR A 221 4.53 -11.88 11.17
CA THR A 221 3.60 -12.99 10.98
C THR A 221 2.35 -12.78 11.81
N LEU A 222 1.20 -12.73 11.15
CA LEU A 222 -0.10 -12.60 11.80
C LEU A 222 -0.78 -13.97 11.88
N ARG A 223 -1.19 -14.39 13.10
CA ARG A 223 -1.96 -15.61 13.35
C ARG A 223 -3.10 -15.29 14.31
N ASP A 224 -4.31 -15.67 13.97
CA ASP A 224 -5.52 -15.47 14.79
C ASP A 224 -5.65 -14.04 15.31
N GLY A 225 -5.32 -13.06 14.46
CA GLY A 225 -5.38 -11.64 14.76
C GLY A 225 -4.24 -11.11 15.63
N ARG A 226 -3.18 -11.89 15.94
CA ARG A 226 -2.02 -11.48 16.73
C ARG A 226 -0.72 -11.57 15.94
N LEU A 227 0.23 -10.70 16.25
CA LEU A 227 1.61 -10.88 15.79
C LEU A 227 2.28 -12.01 16.59
N ALA A 228 2.91 -12.95 15.86
CA ALA A 228 3.64 -14.10 16.41
C ALA A 228 5.14 -13.80 16.47
#